data_c341ebee92cc39abad01972e369de2db
#
_entry.id   c341ebee92cc39abad01972e369de2db
#
_cell.length_a   1.000
_cell.length_b   1.000
_cell.length_c   1.000
_cell.angle_alpha   90.00
_cell.angle_beta   90.00
_cell.angle_gamma   90.00
#
_symmetry.space_group_name_H-M   'P 1'
#
loop_
_entity.id
_entity.type
_entity.pdbx_description
1 polymer ?
#
loop_
_entity_poly.entity_id
_entity_poly.type
_entity_poly.pdbx_seq_one_letter_code
_entity_poly.pdbx_strand_id
1 'polypeptide(L)'
;MYYNFEWDPKKDKRNSRKHGVTFEQAATVFQDPRSLSLFDAGHSVKEEDRWITLGLSTTGGLLVVHHTFDELDTETINIRIFSSRKAVKPEIKQYSE
;
A
#
# COMPACT_ATOMS: atom_id res chain seq x y z
N MET A 1 -0.18 -0.92 18.43
CA MET A 1 -1.07 -0.98 17.26
C MET A 1 -0.62 -2.08 16.33
N TYR A 2 -1.55 -2.88 15.87
CA TYR A 2 -1.27 -4.02 14.99
C TYR A 2 -1.88 -3.79 13.63
N TYR A 3 -1.12 -4.10 12.57
CA TYR A 3 -1.62 -4.13 11.21
C TYR A 3 -1.90 -5.58 10.82
N ASN A 4 -3.12 -5.83 10.36
CA ASN A 4 -3.50 -7.11 9.78
C ASN A 4 -3.59 -6.94 8.27
N PHE A 5 -2.77 -7.68 7.52
CA PHE A 5 -2.73 -7.58 6.07
C PHE A 5 -3.47 -8.73 5.42
N GLU A 6 -4.21 -8.40 4.36
CA GLU A 6 -4.86 -9.42 3.53
C GLU A 6 -4.79 -9.03 2.05
N TRP A 7 -4.83 -10.01 1.19
CA TRP A 7 -4.88 -9.81 -0.25
C TRP A 7 -5.33 -11.07 -0.96
N ASP A 8 -5.73 -10.91 -2.23
CA ASP A 8 -6.06 -12.02 -3.12
C ASP A 8 -4.76 -12.58 -3.72
N PRO A 9 -4.43 -13.87 -3.50
CA PRO A 9 -3.20 -14.47 -4.05
C PRO A 9 -3.10 -14.38 -5.58
N LYS A 10 -4.21 -14.39 -6.28
CA LYS A 10 -4.21 -14.27 -7.75
C LYS A 10 -3.82 -12.85 -8.18
N LYS A 11 -4.28 -11.85 -7.46
CA LYS A 11 -3.89 -10.45 -7.71
C LYS A 11 -2.43 -10.24 -7.40
N ASP A 12 -1.92 -10.85 -6.33
CA ASP A 12 -0.50 -10.79 -5.96
C ASP A 12 0.37 -11.34 -7.09
N LYS A 13 0.03 -12.51 -7.63
CA LYS A 13 0.75 -13.10 -8.75
C LYS A 13 0.77 -12.20 -9.97
N ARG A 14 -0.40 -11.67 -10.36
CA ARG A 14 -0.50 -10.78 -11.53
C ARG A 14 0.31 -9.51 -11.31
N ASN A 15 0.21 -8.94 -10.13
CA ASN A 15 0.93 -7.73 -9.77
C ASN A 15 2.45 -7.94 -9.82
N SER A 16 2.91 -9.07 -9.28
CA SER A 16 4.33 -9.42 -9.28
C SER A 16 4.87 -9.58 -10.70
N ARG A 17 4.12 -10.22 -11.58
CA ARG A 17 4.51 -10.37 -12.99
C ARG A 17 4.57 -9.03 -13.71
N LYS A 18 3.60 -8.15 -13.46
CA LYS A 18 3.47 -6.87 -14.14
C LYS A 18 4.47 -5.83 -13.64
N HIS A 19 4.68 -5.77 -12.33
CA HIS A 19 5.43 -4.68 -11.68
C HIS A 19 6.70 -5.13 -10.98
N GLY A 20 6.95 -6.43 -10.86
CA GLY A 20 8.12 -6.94 -10.16
C GLY A 20 8.07 -6.72 -8.64
N VAL A 21 6.89 -6.53 -8.08
CA VAL A 21 6.68 -6.24 -6.66
C VAL A 21 5.63 -7.20 -6.11
N THR A 22 5.95 -7.84 -4.98
CA THR A 22 4.99 -8.69 -4.27
C THR A 22 4.18 -7.88 -3.26
N PHE A 23 3.01 -8.38 -2.90
CA PHE A 23 2.21 -7.73 -1.85
C PHE A 23 2.84 -7.87 -0.47
N GLU A 24 3.65 -8.90 -0.26
CA GLU A 24 4.45 -9.05 0.95
C GLU A 24 5.44 -7.88 1.08
N GLN A 25 6.13 -7.52 -0.02
CA GLN A 25 6.99 -6.34 -0.04
C GLN A 25 6.19 -5.06 0.18
N ALA A 26 5.03 -4.95 -0.44
CA ALA A 26 4.15 -3.79 -0.28
C ALA A 26 3.71 -3.60 1.17
N ALA A 27 3.43 -4.69 1.89
CA ALA A 27 3.03 -4.63 3.30
C ALA A 27 4.10 -3.97 4.18
N THR A 28 5.38 -4.12 3.84
CA THR A 28 6.47 -3.54 4.64
C THR A 28 6.52 -2.01 4.58
N VAL A 29 5.88 -1.40 3.59
CA VAL A 29 5.80 0.06 3.45
C VAL A 29 5.15 0.69 4.69
N PHE A 30 4.24 -0.02 5.34
CA PHE A 30 3.54 0.49 6.52
C PHE A 30 4.42 0.55 7.78
N GLN A 31 5.64 0.03 7.72
CA GLN A 31 6.64 0.18 8.76
C GLN A 31 7.48 1.44 8.57
N ASP A 32 7.41 2.07 7.40
CA ASP A 32 8.17 3.28 7.11
C ASP A 32 7.55 4.49 7.79
N PRO A 33 8.22 5.11 8.78
CA PRO A 33 7.67 6.27 9.50
C PRO A 33 7.53 7.51 8.62
N ARG A 34 8.16 7.51 7.45
CA ARG A 34 8.10 8.63 6.50
C ARG A 34 7.11 8.38 5.37
N SER A 35 6.35 7.29 5.42
CA SER A 35 5.36 7.00 4.40
C SER A 35 4.30 8.11 4.32
N LEU A 36 3.80 8.35 3.11
CA LEU A 36 2.79 9.36 2.82
C LEU A 36 1.53 8.65 2.36
N SER A 37 0.41 8.90 3.01
CA SER A 37 -0.87 8.28 2.66
C SER A 37 -1.88 9.32 2.22
N LEU A 38 -2.61 9.01 1.15
CA LEU A 38 -3.60 9.88 0.55
C LEU A 38 -4.88 9.09 0.31
N PHE A 39 -6.02 9.72 0.65
CA PHE A 39 -7.32 9.14 0.36
C PHE A 39 -7.58 9.14 -1.15
N ASP A 40 -7.97 7.98 -1.69
CA ASP A 40 -8.23 7.81 -3.11
C ASP A 40 -9.74 7.96 -3.40
N ALA A 41 -10.20 9.20 -3.53
CA ALA A 41 -11.60 9.50 -3.79
C ALA A 41 -12.09 8.92 -5.12
N GLY A 42 -11.20 8.81 -6.12
CA GLY A 42 -11.56 8.32 -7.45
C GLY A 42 -11.90 6.84 -7.50
N HIS A 43 -11.34 6.05 -6.57
CA HIS A 43 -11.54 4.60 -6.52
C HIS A 43 -12.30 4.14 -5.28
N SER A 44 -12.65 5.05 -4.38
CA SER A 44 -13.48 4.72 -3.22
C SER A 44 -14.93 4.54 -3.63
N VAL A 45 -15.61 3.58 -2.99
CA VAL A 45 -17.03 3.34 -3.14
C VAL A 45 -17.72 3.54 -1.79
N LYS A 46 -19.06 3.57 -1.79
CA LYS A 46 -19.85 3.94 -0.61
C LYS A 46 -19.46 3.23 0.69
N GLU A 47 -19.09 1.95 0.60
CA GLU A 47 -18.80 1.11 1.78
C GLU A 47 -17.33 0.71 1.86
N GLU A 48 -16.47 1.25 0.98
CA GLU A 48 -15.05 0.88 0.94
C GLU A 48 -14.19 2.08 0.59
N ASP A 49 -13.53 2.62 1.59
CA ASP A 49 -12.55 3.69 1.42
C ASP A 49 -11.22 3.12 0.94
N ARG A 50 -10.73 3.66 -0.16
CA ARG A 50 -9.43 3.29 -0.72
C ARG A 50 -8.40 4.37 -0.48
N TRP A 51 -7.19 3.94 -0.21
CA TRP A 51 -6.06 4.79 0.09
C TRP A 51 -4.87 4.45 -0.79
N ILE A 52 -3.99 5.42 -0.95
CA ILE A 52 -2.72 5.24 -1.65
C ILE A 52 -1.61 5.60 -0.67
N THR A 53 -0.64 4.72 -0.48
CA THR A 53 0.50 4.98 0.38
C THR A 53 1.79 4.88 -0.42
N LEU A 54 2.60 5.92 -0.32
CA LEU A 54 3.94 6.00 -0.89
C LEU A 54 4.94 5.82 0.25
N GLY A 55 5.77 4.80 0.17
CA GLY A 55 6.73 4.53 1.23
C GLY A 55 7.83 3.58 0.82
N LEU A 56 8.87 3.54 1.64
CA LEU A 56 10.02 2.67 1.42
C LEU A 56 9.73 1.28 1.97
N SER A 57 9.79 0.28 1.11
CA SER A 57 9.71 -1.12 1.53
C SER A 57 11.07 -1.59 2.04
N THR A 58 11.08 -2.73 2.75
CA THR A 58 12.33 -3.28 3.27
C THR A 58 13.21 -3.89 2.18
N THR A 59 12.64 -4.32 1.06
CA THR A 59 13.39 -5.03 0.01
C THR A 59 13.09 -4.57 -1.42
N GLY A 60 11.94 -3.95 -1.66
CA GLY A 60 11.49 -3.60 -3.01
C GLY A 60 11.72 -2.15 -3.43
N GLY A 61 12.38 -1.35 -2.61
CA GLY A 61 12.57 0.07 -2.87
C GLY A 61 11.34 0.90 -2.51
N LEU A 62 11.22 2.07 -3.10
CA LEU A 62 10.10 2.98 -2.85
C LEU A 62 8.89 2.54 -3.67
N LEU A 63 7.80 2.25 -3.00
CA LEU A 63 6.59 1.68 -3.60
C LEU A 63 5.37 2.57 -3.41
N VAL A 64 4.44 2.45 -4.36
CA VAL A 64 3.09 3.01 -4.27
C VAL A 64 2.13 1.84 -4.07
N VAL A 65 1.38 1.87 -2.98
CA VAL A 65 0.48 0.78 -2.58
C VAL A 65 -0.96 1.28 -2.56
N HIS A 66 -1.85 0.57 -3.26
CA HIS A 66 -3.30 0.84 -3.23
C HIS A 66 -3.93 -0.15 -2.27
N HIS A 67 -4.69 0.36 -1.29
CA HIS A 67 -5.17 -0.48 -0.19
C HIS A 67 -6.40 0.10 0.50
N THR A 68 -7.03 -0.70 1.36
CA THR A 68 -7.99 -0.21 2.35
C THR A 68 -7.26 0.14 3.64
N PHE A 69 -7.97 0.81 4.54
CA PHE A 69 -7.44 1.13 5.86
C PHE A 69 -8.62 1.16 6.83
N ASP A 70 -8.91 0.02 7.46
CA ASP A 70 -10.08 -0.16 8.30
C ASP A 70 -9.71 -0.39 9.75
N GLU A 71 -10.18 0.46 10.65
CA GLU A 71 -10.01 0.27 12.08
C GLU A 71 -10.98 -0.81 12.54
N LEU A 72 -10.45 -1.96 12.98
CA LEU A 72 -11.25 -3.06 13.53
C LEU A 72 -11.57 -2.83 15.01
N ASP A 73 -10.60 -2.28 15.75
CA ASP A 73 -10.74 -1.91 17.15
C ASP A 73 -9.68 -0.83 17.46
N THR A 74 -9.50 -0.49 18.74
CA THR A 74 -8.59 0.57 19.16
C THR A 74 -7.11 0.25 18.89
N GLU A 75 -6.78 -1.01 18.63
CA GLU A 75 -5.39 -1.46 18.46
C GLU A 75 -5.10 -2.10 17.11
N THR A 76 -6.13 -2.45 16.34
CA THR A 76 -5.97 -3.25 15.12
C THR A 76 -6.50 -2.51 13.90
N ILE A 77 -5.64 -2.40 12.88
CA ILE A 77 -5.98 -1.83 11.57
C ILE A 77 -5.92 -2.98 10.56
N ASN A 78 -6.98 -3.14 9.77
CA ASN A 78 -6.99 -4.10 8.66
C ASN A 78 -6.66 -3.40 7.37
N ILE A 79 -5.65 -3.91 6.67
CA ILE A 79 -5.18 -3.37 5.39
C ILE A 79 -5.32 -4.45 4.33
N ARG A 80 -6.21 -4.20 3.35
CA ARG A 80 -6.35 -5.06 2.19
C ARG A 80 -5.59 -4.42 1.04
N ILE A 81 -4.59 -5.13 0.51
CA ILE A 81 -3.76 -4.62 -0.59
C ILE A 81 -4.38 -5.04 -1.93
N PHE A 82 -4.53 -4.08 -2.84
CA PHE A 82 -5.10 -4.30 -4.17
C PHE A 82 -4.05 -4.30 -5.27
N SER A 83 -3.06 -3.43 -5.17
CA SER A 83 -1.98 -3.33 -6.14
C SER A 83 -0.79 -2.62 -5.54
N SER A 84 0.38 -2.84 -6.13
CA SER A 84 1.60 -2.15 -5.75
C SER A 84 2.54 -2.05 -6.95
N ARG A 85 3.22 -0.92 -7.07
CA ARG A 85 4.20 -0.67 -8.11
C ARG A 85 5.35 0.16 -7.58
N LYS A 86 6.44 0.18 -8.30
CA LYS A 86 7.57 1.05 -7.97
C LYS A 86 7.20 2.50 -8.22
N ALA A 87 7.69 3.39 -7.37
CA ALA A 87 7.46 4.82 -7.52
C ALA A 87 8.15 5.36 -8.77
N VAL A 88 7.52 6.33 -9.42
CA VAL A 88 8.10 7.05 -10.56
C VAL A 88 8.76 8.35 -10.07
N LYS A 89 9.53 9.01 -10.94
CA LYS A 89 10.34 10.18 -10.56
C LYS A 89 9.62 11.27 -9.78
N PRO A 90 8.42 11.72 -10.18
CA PRO A 90 7.69 12.73 -9.40
C PRO A 90 7.35 12.26 -7.99
N GLU A 91 7.03 10.98 -7.83
CA GLU A 91 6.71 10.38 -6.53
C GLU A 91 7.95 10.27 -5.66
N ILE A 92 9.08 9.88 -6.25
CA ILE A 92 10.36 9.83 -5.53
C ILE A 92 10.70 11.22 -4.98
N LYS A 93 10.51 12.24 -5.79
CA LYS A 93 10.73 13.62 -5.38
C LYS A 93 9.81 14.02 -4.23
N GLN A 94 8.54 13.69 -4.34
CA GLN A 94 7.55 13.98 -3.30
C GLN A 94 7.91 13.32 -1.96
N TYR A 95 8.36 12.08 -2.00
CA TYR A 95 8.78 11.36 -0.81
C TYR A 95 10.01 12.00 -0.14
N SER A 96 10.92 12.56 -0.94
CA SER A 96 12.18 13.16 -0.47
C SER A 96 12.00 14.56 0.10
N GLU A 97 10.85 15.18 -0.11
CA GLU A 97 10.51 16.48 0.48
C GLU A 97 9.99 16.28 1.92
#